data_6d13c6f932d3efad29940048dee6b217
#
_entry.id   6d13c6f932d3efad29940048dee6b217
#
_cell.length_a   1.000
_cell.length_b   1.000
_cell.length_c   1.000
_cell.angle_alpha   90.00
_cell.angle_beta   90.00
_cell.angle_gamma   90.00
#
_symmetry.space_group_name_H-M   'P 1'
#
loop_
_entity.id
_entity.type
_entity.pdbx_description
1 polymer ?
#
loop_
_entity_poly.entity_id
_entity_poly.type
_entity_poly.pdbx_seq_one_letter_code
_entity_poly.pdbx_strand_id
1 'polypeptide(L)'
;MYIHFFKRVIDFLISLVGLFVLSPLFFIVLILLMINNNGRPFFFQNRPGKNEKIFKVIKFKTMNDKKDFQGNLLSDSERLTKVGNFVRKTSLDEIPQLINVIKGDMSIIGPRPLLPEYLTLYNNIQKKRHNVRPGITGWAQVNGRNAISWEKKFDFDVWYVENISFLIDLKIFFKTFSKVFKSEGINTKGEATTTKFLGNE
;
A
#
# COMPACT_ATOMS: atom_id res chain seq x y z
N MET A 1 -22.39 10.27 8.81
CA MET A 1 -22.88 8.88 8.75
C MET A 1 -22.00 8.00 7.86
N TYR A 2 -21.66 8.41 6.62
CA TYR A 2 -20.83 7.59 5.71
C TYR A 2 -19.50 7.15 6.33
N ILE A 3 -18.65 8.07 6.81
CA ILE A 3 -17.30 7.79 7.32
C ILE A 3 -17.29 6.83 8.53
N HIS A 4 -18.29 6.96 9.41
CA HIS A 4 -18.30 6.24 10.68
C HIS A 4 -18.88 4.84 10.61
N PHE A 5 -19.82 4.60 9.67
CA PHE A 5 -20.53 3.33 9.58
C PHE A 5 -20.46 2.74 8.16
N PHE A 6 -21.09 3.38 7.18
CA PHE A 6 -21.24 2.79 5.84
C PHE A 6 -19.90 2.45 5.17
N LYS A 7 -18.92 3.35 5.27
CA LYS A 7 -17.60 3.11 4.69
C LYS A 7 -16.98 1.82 5.25
N ARG A 8 -17.10 1.57 6.55
CA ARG A 8 -16.54 0.37 7.18
C ARG A 8 -17.24 -0.91 6.71
N VAL A 9 -18.57 -0.88 6.59
CA VAL A 9 -19.36 -2.02 6.10
C VAL A 9 -19.00 -2.32 4.64
N ILE A 10 -18.93 -1.28 3.80
CA ILE A 10 -18.56 -1.39 2.39
C ILE A 10 -17.14 -1.95 2.25
N ASP A 11 -16.16 -1.40 2.98
CA ASP A 11 -14.77 -1.88 2.99
C ASP A 11 -14.70 -3.37 3.36
N PHE A 12 -15.43 -3.78 4.39
CA PHE A 12 -15.47 -5.18 4.83
C PHE A 12 -16.06 -6.09 3.76
N LEU A 13 -17.23 -5.75 3.23
CA LEU A 13 -17.92 -6.56 2.23
C LEU A 13 -17.11 -6.68 0.92
N ILE A 14 -16.59 -5.55 0.41
CA ILE A 14 -15.77 -5.57 -0.81
C ILE A 14 -14.49 -6.37 -0.59
N SER A 15 -13.87 -6.26 0.59
CA SER A 15 -12.65 -7.03 0.89
C SER A 15 -12.92 -8.52 1.02
N LEU A 16 -14.03 -8.91 1.62
CA LEU A 16 -14.44 -10.31 1.75
C LEU A 16 -14.72 -10.93 0.37
N VAL A 17 -15.55 -10.25 -0.43
CA VAL A 17 -15.87 -10.68 -1.81
C VAL A 17 -14.61 -10.67 -2.68
N GLY A 18 -13.79 -9.61 -2.58
CA GLY A 18 -12.54 -9.49 -3.32
C GLY A 18 -11.58 -10.63 -2.99
N LEU A 19 -11.42 -10.98 -1.71
CA LEU A 19 -10.55 -12.09 -1.30
C LEU A 19 -11.08 -13.44 -1.81
N PHE A 20 -12.39 -13.63 -1.80
CA PHE A 20 -13.02 -14.84 -2.34
C PHE A 20 -12.82 -14.95 -3.85
N VAL A 21 -13.12 -13.90 -4.61
CA VAL A 21 -13.00 -13.89 -6.08
C VAL A 21 -11.53 -14.01 -6.52
N LEU A 22 -10.62 -13.35 -5.80
CA LEU A 22 -9.18 -13.40 -6.10
C LEU A 22 -8.47 -14.63 -5.49
N SER A 23 -9.19 -15.49 -4.76
CA SER A 23 -8.57 -16.64 -4.09
C SER A 23 -7.80 -17.58 -5.02
N PRO A 24 -8.25 -17.93 -6.24
CA PRO A 24 -7.45 -18.79 -7.14
C PRO A 24 -6.10 -18.12 -7.49
N LEU A 25 -6.14 -16.83 -7.81
CA LEU A 25 -4.94 -16.04 -8.12
C LEU A 25 -4.04 -15.88 -6.89
N PHE A 26 -4.63 -15.67 -5.73
CA PHE A 26 -3.90 -15.61 -4.44
C PHE A 26 -3.10 -16.88 -4.20
N PHE A 27 -3.69 -18.06 -4.37
CA PHE A 27 -3.00 -19.34 -4.16
C PHE A 27 -1.93 -19.59 -5.21
N ILE A 28 -2.15 -19.24 -6.49
CA ILE A 28 -1.12 -19.33 -7.52
C ILE A 28 0.10 -18.49 -7.14
N VAL A 29 -0.12 -17.20 -6.80
CA VAL A 29 0.98 -16.30 -6.39
C VAL A 29 1.64 -16.79 -5.11
N LEU A 30 0.88 -17.29 -4.14
CA LEU A 30 1.38 -17.89 -2.91
C LEU A 30 2.38 -19.01 -3.19
N ILE A 31 2.00 -19.98 -4.02
CA ILE A 31 2.84 -21.14 -4.35
C ILE A 31 4.12 -20.70 -5.08
N LEU A 32 3.98 -19.82 -6.10
CA LEU A 32 5.12 -19.29 -6.85
C LEU A 32 6.13 -18.58 -5.93
N LEU A 33 5.64 -17.78 -4.99
CA LEU A 33 6.50 -17.04 -4.06
C LEU A 33 7.03 -17.93 -2.92
N MET A 34 6.33 -18.97 -2.52
CA MET A 34 6.87 -20.01 -1.60
C MET A 34 8.13 -20.66 -2.19
N ILE A 35 8.07 -21.06 -3.47
CA ILE A 35 9.21 -21.65 -4.16
C ILE A 35 10.37 -20.64 -4.27
N ASN A 36 10.07 -19.39 -4.67
CA ASN A 36 11.11 -18.38 -4.89
C ASN A 36 11.75 -17.81 -3.61
N ASN A 37 11.07 -17.91 -2.47
CA ASN A 37 11.50 -17.32 -1.19
C ASN A 37 11.70 -18.36 -0.07
N ASN A 38 12.07 -19.60 -0.43
CA ASN A 38 12.39 -20.67 0.52
C ASN A 38 11.30 -20.85 1.61
N GLY A 39 10.04 -21.00 1.18
CA GLY A 39 8.90 -21.24 2.06
C GLY A 39 8.34 -19.98 2.77
N ARG A 40 8.82 -18.78 2.45
CA ARG A 40 8.39 -17.52 3.08
C ARG A 40 7.69 -16.58 2.09
N PRO A 41 6.42 -16.82 1.72
CA PRO A 41 5.73 -16.05 0.68
C PRO A 41 5.24 -14.68 1.13
N PHE A 42 5.17 -14.42 2.45
CA PHE A 42 4.65 -13.17 3.01
C PHE A 42 5.74 -12.25 3.55
N PHE A 43 5.47 -10.98 3.44
CA PHE A 43 6.23 -9.88 4.03
C PHE A 43 5.33 -9.11 4.99
N PHE A 44 5.85 -8.84 6.18
CA PHE A 44 5.16 -8.09 7.24
C PHE A 44 5.97 -6.85 7.57
N GLN A 45 5.29 -5.70 7.66
CA GLN A 45 5.95 -4.45 8.03
C GLN A 45 5.06 -3.61 8.93
N ASN A 46 5.63 -3.08 10.00
CA ASN A 46 4.94 -2.15 10.87
C ASN A 46 4.64 -0.84 10.15
N ARG A 47 3.42 -0.36 10.29
CA ARG A 47 2.95 0.89 9.68
C ARG A 47 2.02 1.62 10.65
N PRO A 48 2.03 2.96 10.68
CA PRO A 48 1.04 3.72 11.43
C PRO A 48 -0.32 3.70 10.70
N GLY A 49 -1.35 3.40 11.46
CA GLY A 49 -2.74 3.40 11.05
C GLY A 49 -3.50 4.63 11.55
N LYS A 50 -4.81 4.46 11.77
CA LYS A 50 -5.66 5.49 12.36
C LYS A 50 -5.17 5.85 13.76
N ASN A 51 -5.13 7.17 14.06
CA ASN A 51 -4.61 7.74 15.30
C ASN A 51 -3.18 7.27 15.61
N GLU A 52 -2.36 7.08 14.55
CA GLU A 52 -0.95 6.67 14.63
C GLU A 52 -0.73 5.26 15.24
N LYS A 53 -1.81 4.51 15.52
CA LYS A 53 -1.72 3.16 16.07
C LYS A 53 -0.97 2.23 15.11
N ILE A 54 0.13 1.65 15.56
CA ILE A 54 0.96 0.75 14.74
C ILE A 54 0.22 -0.57 14.49
N PHE A 55 0.23 -1.01 13.23
CA PHE A 55 -0.26 -2.32 12.79
C PHE A 55 0.71 -2.96 11.81
N LYS A 56 0.55 -4.26 11.54
CA LYS A 56 1.36 -4.98 10.56
C LYS A 56 0.64 -5.06 9.22
N VAL A 57 1.18 -4.39 8.20
CA VAL A 57 0.75 -4.59 6.80
C VAL A 57 1.18 -5.97 6.34
N ILE A 58 0.30 -6.68 5.66
CA ILE A 58 0.56 -8.01 5.07
C ILE A 58 0.69 -7.85 3.56
N LYS A 59 1.82 -8.29 2.99
CA LYS A 59 2.06 -8.30 1.55
C LYS A 59 2.65 -9.64 1.10
N PHE A 60 2.58 -9.92 -0.17
CA PHE A 60 3.43 -10.95 -0.74
C PHE A 60 4.88 -10.49 -0.81
N LYS A 61 5.82 -11.40 -0.50
CA LYS A 61 7.26 -11.14 -0.49
C LYS A 61 7.82 -11.26 -1.91
N THR A 62 8.07 -10.13 -2.53
CA THR A 62 8.55 -10.03 -3.91
C THR A 62 10.08 -10.01 -4.06
N MET A 63 10.78 -9.82 -2.94
CA MET A 63 12.25 -9.78 -2.84
C MET A 63 12.75 -10.95 -1.99
N ASN A 64 13.90 -11.53 -2.38
CA ASN A 64 14.58 -12.54 -1.59
C ASN A 64 15.44 -11.91 -0.47
N ASP A 65 16.05 -12.74 0.37
CA ASP A 65 16.91 -12.31 1.49
C ASP A 65 18.40 -12.48 1.15
N LYS A 66 18.81 -12.33 -0.12
CA LYS A 66 20.22 -12.40 -0.51
C LYS A 66 21.05 -11.34 0.21
N LYS A 67 22.23 -11.77 0.65
CA LYS A 67 23.18 -10.96 1.40
C LYS A 67 24.51 -10.91 0.69
N ASP A 68 25.29 -9.86 0.99
CA ASP A 68 26.68 -9.75 0.61
C ASP A 68 27.60 -10.61 1.51
N PHE A 69 28.90 -10.59 1.24
CA PHE A 69 29.92 -11.32 2.03
C PHE A 69 30.05 -10.82 3.47
N GLN A 70 29.53 -9.62 3.77
CA GLN A 70 29.54 -9.01 5.11
C GLN A 70 28.26 -9.32 5.89
N GLY A 71 27.29 -10.02 5.27
CA GLY A 71 26.00 -10.36 5.89
C GLY A 71 24.92 -9.28 5.76
N ASN A 72 25.18 -8.16 5.07
CA ASN A 72 24.20 -7.14 4.78
C ASN A 72 23.30 -7.56 3.63
N LEU A 73 22.04 -7.10 3.63
CA LEU A 73 21.13 -7.35 2.51
C LEU A 73 21.64 -6.63 1.24
N LEU A 74 21.62 -7.33 0.11
CA LEU A 74 21.88 -6.72 -1.19
C LEU A 74 20.86 -5.61 -1.49
N SER A 75 21.15 -4.80 -2.51
CA SER A 75 20.23 -3.74 -2.97
C SER A 75 18.86 -4.28 -3.35
N ASP A 76 17.83 -3.47 -3.25
CA ASP A 76 16.46 -3.85 -3.59
C ASP A 76 16.32 -4.36 -5.04
N SER A 77 17.10 -3.80 -5.97
CA SER A 77 17.14 -4.22 -7.37
C SER A 77 17.71 -5.63 -7.55
N GLU A 78 18.74 -6.01 -6.79
CA GLU A 78 19.36 -7.33 -6.83
C GLU A 78 18.53 -8.41 -6.13
N ARG A 79 17.74 -8.00 -5.13
CA ARG A 79 16.85 -8.89 -4.37
C ARG A 79 15.52 -9.14 -5.05
N LEU A 80 15.11 -8.26 -5.97
CA LEU A 80 13.85 -8.36 -6.68
C LEU A 80 13.88 -9.55 -7.66
N THR A 81 13.09 -10.59 -7.40
CA THR A 81 13.03 -11.78 -8.26
C THR A 81 12.22 -11.49 -9.54
N LYS A 82 12.40 -12.29 -10.61
CA LYS A 82 11.60 -12.16 -11.84
C LYS A 82 10.09 -12.29 -11.55
N VAL A 83 9.71 -13.30 -10.76
CA VAL A 83 8.32 -13.49 -10.30
C VAL A 83 7.87 -12.31 -9.44
N GLY A 84 8.71 -11.87 -8.49
CA GLY A 84 8.44 -10.71 -7.65
C GLY A 84 8.22 -9.42 -8.44
N ASN A 85 8.99 -9.21 -9.50
CA ASN A 85 8.84 -8.05 -10.38
C ASN A 85 7.47 -8.08 -11.10
N PHE A 86 7.07 -9.23 -11.63
CA PHE A 86 5.74 -9.41 -12.23
C PHE A 86 4.63 -9.12 -11.20
N VAL A 87 4.69 -9.77 -10.03
CA VAL A 87 3.71 -9.62 -8.95
C VAL A 87 3.61 -8.15 -8.50
N ARG A 88 4.73 -7.43 -8.42
CA ARG A 88 4.77 -6.01 -8.06
C ARG A 88 4.21 -5.10 -9.17
N LYS A 89 4.57 -5.36 -10.44
CA LYS A 89 4.06 -4.60 -11.58
C LYS A 89 2.54 -4.71 -11.77
N THR A 90 1.97 -5.85 -11.40
CA THR A 90 0.53 -6.10 -11.44
C THR A 90 -0.18 -5.72 -10.14
N SER A 91 0.55 -5.21 -9.13
CA SER A 91 0.04 -4.90 -7.78
C SER A 91 -0.58 -6.10 -7.04
N LEU A 92 -0.32 -7.32 -7.50
CA LEU A 92 -0.78 -8.55 -6.84
C LEU A 92 -0.15 -8.75 -5.46
N ASP A 93 1.02 -8.12 -5.20
CA ASP A 93 1.66 -8.13 -3.88
C ASP A 93 0.79 -7.50 -2.79
N GLU A 94 -0.19 -6.70 -3.15
CA GLU A 94 -1.06 -6.00 -2.22
C GLU A 94 -2.37 -6.76 -1.90
N ILE A 95 -2.69 -7.87 -2.60
CA ILE A 95 -3.90 -8.67 -2.32
C ILE A 95 -4.01 -9.10 -0.84
N PRO A 96 -2.94 -9.53 -0.15
CA PRO A 96 -3.03 -9.89 1.27
C PRO A 96 -3.46 -8.73 2.18
N GLN A 97 -3.35 -7.46 1.76
CA GLN A 97 -3.83 -6.31 2.54
C GLN A 97 -5.37 -6.31 2.70
N LEU A 98 -6.12 -7.03 1.85
CA LEU A 98 -7.56 -7.23 2.06
C LEU A 98 -7.85 -7.86 3.43
N ILE A 99 -6.94 -8.71 3.93
CA ILE A 99 -7.02 -9.25 5.30
C ILE A 99 -6.89 -8.12 6.35
N ASN A 100 -5.99 -7.14 6.14
CA ASN A 100 -5.89 -5.98 7.02
C ASN A 100 -7.18 -5.13 7.00
N VAL A 101 -7.83 -5.03 5.82
CA VAL A 101 -9.12 -4.32 5.74
C VAL A 101 -10.20 -5.09 6.50
N ILE A 102 -10.32 -6.41 6.33
CA ILE A 102 -11.28 -7.25 7.06
C ILE A 102 -11.06 -7.12 8.59
N LYS A 103 -9.81 -7.14 9.05
CA LYS A 103 -9.45 -6.95 10.47
C LYS A 103 -9.79 -5.55 11.00
N GLY A 104 -9.87 -4.54 10.13
CA GLY A 104 -10.13 -3.14 10.50
C GLY A 104 -8.90 -2.28 10.71
N ASP A 105 -7.71 -2.79 10.43
CA ASP A 105 -6.46 -2.02 10.46
C ASP A 105 -6.42 -1.00 9.30
N MET A 106 -6.99 -1.38 8.15
CA MET A 106 -7.00 -0.61 6.90
C MET A 106 -8.42 -0.40 6.36
N SER A 107 -8.51 0.43 5.34
CA SER A 107 -9.63 0.66 4.43
C SER A 107 -9.20 0.31 3.01
N ILE A 108 -10.13 0.07 2.09
CA ILE A 108 -9.78 -0.04 0.67
C ILE A 108 -9.23 1.30 0.18
N ILE A 109 -9.89 2.40 0.54
CA ILE A 109 -9.54 3.76 0.11
C ILE A 109 -9.18 4.61 1.31
N GLY A 110 -7.98 5.20 1.27
CA GLY A 110 -7.43 6.07 2.31
C GLY A 110 -5.99 6.49 1.99
N PRO A 111 -5.37 7.34 2.82
CA PRO A 111 -3.95 7.66 2.71
C PRO A 111 -3.09 6.40 2.79
N ARG A 112 -2.07 6.28 1.92
CA ARG A 112 -1.18 5.12 1.94
C ARG A 112 -0.40 5.05 3.26
N PRO A 113 -0.35 3.89 3.98
CA PRO A 113 0.42 3.78 5.21
C PRO A 113 1.92 3.90 4.91
N LEU A 114 2.59 4.88 5.51
CA LEU A 114 4.01 5.16 5.34
C LEU A 114 4.84 4.53 6.48
N LEU A 115 6.15 4.79 6.52
CA LEU A 115 7.04 4.23 7.54
C LEU A 115 6.78 4.89 8.91
N PRO A 116 6.91 4.14 10.02
CA PRO A 116 6.76 4.70 11.37
C PRO A 116 7.74 5.83 11.67
N GLU A 117 8.93 5.79 11.07
CA GLU A 117 9.99 6.80 11.21
C GLU A 117 9.53 8.20 10.75
N TYR A 118 8.52 8.27 9.88
CA TYR A 118 8.00 9.54 9.37
C TYR A 118 7.06 10.26 10.36
N LEU A 119 6.59 9.57 11.42
CA LEU A 119 5.68 10.17 12.42
C LEU A 119 6.28 11.42 13.09
N THR A 120 7.59 11.41 13.35
CA THR A 120 8.31 12.52 13.97
C THR A 120 8.61 13.66 12.99
N LEU A 121 8.52 13.41 11.69
CA LEU A 121 8.84 14.36 10.62
C LEU A 121 7.61 15.15 10.14
N TYR A 122 6.40 14.67 10.46
CA TYR A 122 5.16 15.33 10.00
C TYR A 122 4.90 16.63 10.76
N ASN A 123 4.53 17.67 10.02
CA ASN A 123 3.93 18.87 10.60
C ASN A 123 2.47 18.59 11.01
N ASN A 124 1.84 19.57 11.69
CA ASN A 124 0.47 19.43 12.21
C ASN A 124 -0.59 19.19 11.12
N ILE A 125 -0.37 19.70 9.91
CA ILE A 125 -1.27 19.51 8.77
C ILE A 125 -1.15 18.09 8.25
N GLN A 126 0.07 17.61 8.01
CA GLN A 126 0.37 16.28 7.49
C GLN A 126 -0.10 15.15 8.44
N LYS A 127 -0.06 15.38 9.77
CA LYS A 127 -0.58 14.45 10.79
C LYS A 127 -2.07 14.14 10.61
N LYS A 128 -2.86 15.05 10.02
CA LYS A 128 -4.30 14.83 9.77
C LYS A 128 -4.57 13.56 8.94
N ARG A 129 -3.58 13.10 8.13
CA ARG A 129 -3.69 11.85 7.37
C ARG A 129 -3.98 10.62 8.23
N HIS A 130 -3.63 10.67 9.52
CA HIS A 130 -3.88 9.61 10.49
C HIS A 130 -5.25 9.68 11.18
N ASN A 131 -6.09 10.67 10.87
CA ASN A 131 -7.45 10.77 11.40
C ASN A 131 -8.39 9.67 10.86
N VAL A 132 -7.97 9.02 9.78
CA VAL A 132 -8.71 7.93 9.12
C VAL A 132 -7.86 6.67 9.00
N ARG A 133 -8.51 5.54 8.66
CA ARG A 133 -7.75 4.32 8.35
C ARG A 133 -6.95 4.51 7.07
N PRO A 134 -5.69 4.02 7.03
CA PRO A 134 -4.91 4.01 5.80
C PRO A 134 -5.56 3.10 4.75
N GLY A 135 -5.36 3.42 3.47
CA GLY A 135 -5.93 2.70 2.34
C GLY A 135 -4.94 1.81 1.61
N ILE A 136 -5.47 0.78 0.92
CA ILE A 136 -4.74 0.04 -0.12
C ILE A 136 -4.47 0.99 -1.29
N THR A 137 -5.50 1.74 -1.69
CA THR A 137 -5.42 2.84 -2.66
C THR A 137 -5.93 4.14 -2.05
N GLY A 138 -5.72 5.28 -2.72
CA GLY A 138 -6.15 6.58 -2.23
C GLY A 138 -5.93 7.71 -3.23
N TRP A 139 -6.30 8.93 -2.85
CA TRP A 139 -6.27 10.07 -3.74
C TRP A 139 -4.87 10.39 -4.28
N ALA A 140 -3.83 10.32 -3.44
CA ALA A 140 -2.45 10.50 -3.87
C ALA A 140 -1.99 9.41 -4.85
N GLN A 141 -2.39 8.14 -4.62
CA GLN A 141 -2.00 7.04 -5.49
C GLN A 141 -2.60 7.16 -6.89
N VAL A 142 -3.84 7.62 -7.02
CA VAL A 142 -4.49 7.74 -8.34
C VAL A 142 -4.16 9.05 -9.08
N ASN A 143 -3.60 10.06 -8.38
CA ASN A 143 -3.28 11.37 -8.97
C ASN A 143 -1.78 11.68 -9.08
N GLY A 144 -0.91 10.67 -9.04
CA GLY A 144 0.54 10.89 -9.28
C GLY A 144 1.43 9.79 -8.72
N ARG A 145 0.98 9.08 -7.66
CA ARG A 145 1.70 7.96 -7.06
C ARG A 145 3.16 8.34 -6.68
N ASN A 146 4.16 7.78 -7.38
CA ASN A 146 5.58 8.04 -7.13
C ASN A 146 6.17 9.16 -7.98
N ALA A 147 5.39 9.72 -8.92
CA ALA A 147 5.85 10.79 -9.82
C ALA A 147 5.68 12.21 -9.23
N ILE A 148 5.15 12.35 -8.03
CA ILE A 148 4.92 13.64 -7.35
C ILE A 148 5.78 13.77 -6.10
N SER A 149 6.06 15.03 -5.68
CA SER A 149 6.81 15.33 -4.46
C SER A 149 6.12 14.81 -3.21
N TRP A 150 6.85 14.70 -2.10
CA TRP A 150 6.30 14.33 -0.80
C TRP A 150 5.24 15.32 -0.30
N GLU A 151 5.49 16.61 -0.45
CA GLU A 151 4.53 17.66 -0.12
C GLU A 151 3.20 17.45 -0.84
N LYS A 152 3.27 17.25 -2.17
CA LYS A 152 2.06 17.03 -2.98
C LYS A 152 1.32 15.74 -2.60
N LYS A 153 2.04 14.68 -2.18
CA LYS A 153 1.41 13.46 -1.64
C LYS A 153 0.65 13.77 -0.35
N PHE A 154 1.26 14.55 0.56
CA PHE A 154 0.60 14.93 1.82
C PHE A 154 -0.58 15.85 1.58
N ASP A 155 -0.48 16.82 0.67
CA ASP A 155 -1.61 17.67 0.28
C ASP A 155 -2.80 16.83 -0.21
N PHE A 156 -2.55 15.85 -1.06
CA PHE A 156 -3.59 14.95 -1.54
C PHE A 156 -4.16 14.05 -0.44
N ASP A 157 -3.32 13.58 0.48
CA ASP A 157 -3.78 12.77 1.61
C ASP A 157 -4.66 13.60 2.56
N VAL A 158 -4.24 14.82 2.88
CA VAL A 158 -5.01 15.75 3.75
C VAL A 158 -6.30 16.16 3.06
N TRP A 159 -6.24 16.54 1.78
CA TRP A 159 -7.43 16.88 1.01
C TRP A 159 -8.46 15.72 1.03
N TYR A 160 -8.00 14.49 0.84
CA TYR A 160 -8.89 13.33 0.93
C TYR A 160 -9.54 13.22 2.30
N VAL A 161 -8.78 13.35 3.38
CA VAL A 161 -9.29 13.26 4.77
C VAL A 161 -10.37 14.31 5.03
N GLU A 162 -10.20 15.52 4.51
CA GLU A 162 -11.14 16.64 4.70
C GLU A 162 -12.39 16.53 3.79
N ASN A 163 -12.31 15.74 2.69
CA ASN A 163 -13.38 15.65 1.69
C ASN A 163 -13.96 14.24 1.52
N ILE A 164 -13.80 13.34 2.49
CA ILE A 164 -14.27 11.95 2.37
C ILE A 164 -15.77 11.90 2.12
N SER A 165 -16.14 11.25 1.02
CA SER A 165 -17.53 10.97 0.66
C SER A 165 -17.61 9.69 -0.17
N PHE A 166 -18.80 9.11 -0.26
CA PHE A 166 -19.05 7.93 -1.10
C PHE A 166 -18.66 8.17 -2.56
N LEU A 167 -18.97 9.34 -3.10
CA LEU A 167 -18.67 9.69 -4.50
C LEU A 167 -17.16 9.80 -4.75
N ILE A 168 -16.41 10.36 -3.79
CA ILE A 168 -14.95 10.46 -3.90
C ILE A 168 -14.33 9.07 -3.81
N ASP A 169 -14.79 8.22 -2.90
CA ASP A 169 -14.32 6.84 -2.80
C ASP A 169 -14.62 6.06 -4.09
N LEU A 170 -15.82 6.20 -4.64
CA LEU A 170 -16.19 5.57 -5.91
C LEU A 170 -15.30 6.05 -7.08
N LYS A 171 -15.02 7.36 -7.14
CA LYS A 171 -14.10 7.95 -8.13
C LYS A 171 -12.68 7.39 -8.00
N ILE A 172 -12.16 7.26 -6.78
CA ILE A 172 -10.83 6.68 -6.53
C ILE A 172 -10.83 5.21 -6.95
N PHE A 173 -11.87 4.46 -6.59
CA PHE A 173 -12.01 3.05 -6.92
C PHE A 173 -11.86 2.82 -8.44
N PHE A 174 -12.66 3.50 -9.25
CA PHE A 174 -12.59 3.36 -10.71
C PHE A 174 -11.26 3.85 -11.30
N LYS A 175 -10.70 4.96 -10.79
CA LYS A 175 -9.38 5.41 -11.22
C LYS A 175 -8.28 4.39 -10.90
N THR A 176 -8.41 3.66 -9.79
CA THR A 176 -7.43 2.63 -9.39
C THR A 176 -7.37 1.52 -10.45
N PHE A 177 -8.50 1.01 -10.91
CA PHE A 177 -8.52 0.01 -11.99
C PHE A 177 -7.81 0.52 -13.24
N SER A 178 -8.15 1.73 -13.70
CA SER A 178 -7.48 2.33 -14.85
C SER A 178 -5.96 2.40 -14.68
N LYS A 179 -5.47 2.78 -13.49
CA LYS A 179 -4.03 2.88 -13.20
C LYS A 179 -3.33 1.52 -13.12
N VAL A 180 -3.99 0.51 -12.54
CA VAL A 180 -3.46 -0.87 -12.48
C VAL A 180 -3.33 -1.45 -13.89
N PHE A 181 -4.36 -1.32 -14.73
CA PHE A 181 -4.32 -1.81 -16.11
C PHE A 181 -3.24 -1.14 -16.97
N LYS A 182 -3.00 0.16 -16.77
CA LYS A 182 -1.97 0.90 -17.49
C LYS A 182 -0.56 0.72 -16.94
N SER A 183 -0.40 0.08 -15.76
CA SER A 183 0.87 -0.08 -15.04
C SER A 183 1.65 1.23 -14.87
N GLU A 184 0.96 2.38 -14.76
CA GLU A 184 1.55 3.71 -14.68
C GLU A 184 2.06 4.04 -13.28
N GLY A 185 3.24 4.67 -13.19
CA GLY A 185 3.77 5.27 -11.96
C GLY A 185 4.18 4.28 -10.86
N ILE A 186 4.48 3.03 -11.19
CA ILE A 186 4.84 2.00 -10.22
C ILE A 186 6.21 2.27 -9.62
N ASN A 187 7.19 2.66 -10.44
CA ASN A 187 8.54 2.99 -10.02
C ASN A 187 8.93 4.39 -10.53
N THR A 188 9.73 5.12 -9.76
CA THR A 188 10.50 6.27 -10.27
C THR A 188 11.48 5.74 -11.33
N LYS A 189 11.67 6.45 -12.44
CA LYS A 189 12.60 6.00 -13.49
C LYS A 189 13.99 5.73 -12.90
N GLY A 190 14.43 4.46 -12.96
CA GLY A 190 15.75 4.03 -12.48
C GLY A 190 15.83 3.57 -11.03
N GLU A 191 14.75 3.64 -10.21
CA GLU A 191 14.75 3.19 -8.82
C GLU A 191 13.75 2.07 -8.56
N ALA A 192 14.14 1.07 -7.75
CA ALA A 192 13.27 -0.02 -7.33
C ALA A 192 12.28 0.41 -6.24
N THR A 193 12.55 1.53 -5.55
CA THR A 193 11.74 2.06 -4.43
C THR A 193 11.69 3.59 -4.48
N THR A 194 10.68 4.19 -3.86
CA THR A 194 10.53 5.66 -3.76
C THR A 194 11.62 6.25 -2.83
N THR A 195 12.11 7.45 -3.15
CA THR A 195 13.00 8.23 -2.26
C THR A 195 12.40 8.39 -0.88
N LYS A 196 13.25 8.39 0.16
CA LYS A 196 12.80 8.57 1.55
C LYS A 196 12.32 10.01 1.79
N PHE A 197 11.31 10.15 2.65
CA PHE A 197 10.93 11.45 3.20
C PHE A 197 11.93 11.80 4.32
N LEU A 198 12.58 12.97 4.21
CA LEU A 198 13.60 13.43 5.15
C LEU A 198 13.12 14.53 6.08
N GLY A 199 11.86 14.93 5.98
CA GLY A 199 11.26 16.02 6.74
C GLY A 199 10.80 17.17 5.85
N ASN A 200 10.25 18.21 6.49
CA ASN A 200 9.88 19.45 5.82
C ASN A 200 11.09 20.39 5.86
N GLU A 201 11.38 21.05 4.75
CA GLU A 201 12.36 22.14 4.67
C GLU A 201 11.79 23.42 5.31
#